data_d7d31352a235e7201ab1435bce367041
#
_entry.id   d7d31352a235e7201ab1435bce367041
#
_cell.length_a   1.000
_cell.length_b   1.000
_cell.length_c   1.000
_cell.angle_alpha   90.00
_cell.angle_beta   90.00
_cell.angle_gamma   90.00
#
_symmetry.space_group_name_H-M   'P 1'
#
loop_
_entity.id
_entity.type
_entity.pdbx_description
1 polymer ?
#
loop_
_entity_poly.entity_id
_entity_poly.type
_entity_poly.pdbx_seq_one_letter_code
_entity_poly.pdbx_strand_id
1 'polypeptide(L)'
;RGLGDVYKRQLEKCEKKPKTAAIIGCDRATDEASELVKIINSAGFELLDITKCKTYEEYLSMSESSLNITYIPTAKPSGEELEKRLGTKHLYLPLCYGYDEIEKNYSRLCTQLGVKMPDFSADREAADKALANALEIVGDMPIAVDYTALPRPLGFCRLLAEKGFNVKRCYADSFSEEERADFEWLKAHCHDLEILPTVNVKMEFSQCEEKYLAVGQKAAFFCQTDNFVDIVAGGGEYGFEGIKRLAELMADGAVNKKDRRKVIQHKGWGCESCL
;
A
#
# COMPACT_ATOMS: atom_id res chain seq x y z
N ARG A 1 -10.91 0.74 17.00
CA ARG A 1 -11.81 1.65 16.22
C ARG A 1 -11.33 3.05 16.48
N GLY A 2 -10.63 3.65 15.54
CA GLY A 2 -9.96 4.93 15.71
C GLY A 2 -10.83 6.13 15.32
N LEU A 3 -10.22 7.32 15.38
CA LEU A 3 -10.85 8.59 15.00
C LEU A 3 -11.52 8.56 13.62
N GLY A 4 -11.02 7.78 12.68
CA GLY A 4 -11.65 7.61 11.36
C GLY A 4 -13.11 7.12 11.40
N ASP A 5 -13.49 6.34 12.43
CA ASP A 5 -14.89 5.91 12.63
C ASP A 5 -15.78 7.07 13.11
N VAL A 6 -15.21 8.05 13.81
CA VAL A 6 -15.94 9.23 14.28
C VAL A 6 -16.15 10.22 13.12
N TYR A 7 -15.11 10.49 12.35
CA TYR A 7 -15.16 11.47 11.26
C TYR A 7 -16.10 11.04 10.13
N LYS A 8 -16.06 9.79 9.67
CA LYS A 8 -16.96 9.33 8.60
C LYS A 8 -18.46 9.48 8.95
N ARG A 9 -18.82 9.49 10.24
CA ARG A 9 -20.21 9.70 10.70
C ARG A 9 -20.66 11.15 10.58
N GLN A 10 -19.74 12.10 10.42
CA GLN A 10 -20.03 13.53 10.25
C GLN A 10 -20.38 13.89 8.81
N LEU A 11 -20.02 13.03 7.84
CA LEU A 11 -20.45 13.21 6.46
C LEU A 11 -21.95 12.98 6.35
N GLU A 12 -22.68 13.93 5.82
CA GLU A 12 -24.13 13.89 5.67
C GLU A 12 -24.53 13.63 4.22
N LYS A 13 -25.77 13.15 4.04
CA LYS A 13 -26.33 12.95 2.71
C LYS A 13 -26.57 14.29 2.05
N CYS A 14 -25.98 14.51 0.89
CA CYS A 14 -26.09 15.72 0.11
C CYS A 14 -26.32 15.42 -1.38
N GLU A 15 -26.56 16.45 -2.17
CA GLU A 15 -26.58 16.34 -3.62
C GLU A 15 -25.19 15.94 -4.14
N LYS A 16 -25.14 15.00 -5.07
CA LYS A 16 -23.89 14.51 -5.62
C LYS A 16 -23.42 15.35 -6.79
N LYS A 17 -22.17 15.78 -6.74
CA LYS A 17 -21.51 16.48 -7.84
C LYS A 17 -21.17 15.46 -8.95
N PRO A 18 -21.76 15.59 -10.14
CA PRO A 18 -21.46 14.66 -11.24
C PRO A 18 -19.98 14.64 -11.58
N LYS A 19 -19.50 13.48 -12.02
CA LYS A 19 -18.08 13.29 -12.40
C LYS A 19 -17.09 13.70 -11.30
N THR A 20 -17.37 13.32 -10.08
CA THR A 20 -16.44 13.40 -8.96
C THR A 20 -16.15 12.00 -8.43
N ALA A 21 -14.91 11.69 -8.16
CA ALA A 21 -14.47 10.46 -7.52
C ALA A 21 -13.67 10.81 -6.27
N ALA A 22 -13.95 10.14 -5.15
CA ALA A 22 -13.22 10.33 -3.91
C ALA A 22 -12.41 9.08 -3.57
N ILE A 23 -11.12 9.23 -3.32
CA ILE A 23 -10.29 8.18 -2.71
C ILE A 23 -10.37 8.39 -1.19
N ILE A 24 -10.79 7.34 -0.48
CA ILE A 24 -11.04 7.38 0.95
C ILE A 24 -10.33 6.21 1.66
N GLY A 25 -9.98 6.45 2.93
CA GLY A 25 -9.37 5.42 3.80
C GLY A 25 -7.89 5.20 3.54
N CYS A 26 -7.21 6.17 2.95
CA CYS A 26 -5.75 6.19 2.78
C CYS A 26 -5.13 7.23 3.72
N ASP A 27 -3.97 6.90 4.30
CA ASP A 27 -3.22 7.81 5.17
C ASP A 27 -2.24 8.70 4.37
N ARG A 28 -2.04 8.38 3.10
CA ARG A 28 -1.19 9.11 2.16
C ARG A 28 -1.94 9.38 0.88
N ALA A 29 -1.66 10.52 0.26
CA ALA A 29 -2.19 10.84 -1.05
C ALA A 29 -1.74 9.79 -2.06
N THR A 30 -2.69 9.34 -2.91
CA THR A 30 -2.34 8.47 -4.02
C THR A 30 -1.42 9.22 -4.98
N ASP A 31 -0.34 8.57 -5.43
CA ASP A 31 0.60 9.17 -6.37
C ASP A 31 -0.13 9.63 -7.65
N GLU A 32 0.08 10.88 -8.03
CA GLU A 32 -0.52 11.47 -9.24
C GLU A 32 -0.01 10.80 -10.54
N ALA A 33 1.16 10.18 -10.49
CA ALA A 33 1.71 9.38 -11.59
C ALA A 33 1.08 7.99 -11.71
N SER A 34 0.31 7.54 -10.71
CA SER A 34 -0.39 6.26 -10.74
C SER A 34 -1.41 6.20 -11.89
N GLU A 35 -1.51 5.04 -12.54
CA GLU A 35 -2.51 4.78 -13.58
C GLU A 35 -3.93 4.97 -13.06
N LEU A 36 -4.19 4.70 -11.76
CA LEU A 36 -5.48 4.95 -11.11
C LEU A 36 -5.90 6.41 -11.28
N VAL A 37 -5.01 7.33 -10.93
CA VAL A 37 -5.26 8.79 -11.02
C VAL A 37 -5.37 9.23 -12.47
N LYS A 38 -4.50 8.74 -13.34
CA LYS A 38 -4.53 9.03 -14.79
C LYS A 38 -5.85 8.62 -15.44
N ILE A 39 -6.37 7.42 -15.11
CA ILE A 39 -7.66 6.93 -15.63
C ILE A 39 -8.81 7.83 -15.16
N ILE A 40 -8.87 8.17 -13.87
CA ILE A 40 -9.91 9.04 -13.30
C ILE A 40 -9.90 10.41 -14.01
N ASN A 41 -8.72 11.02 -14.13
CA ASN A 41 -8.56 12.33 -14.77
C ASN A 41 -8.91 12.28 -16.26
N SER A 42 -8.48 11.23 -16.99
CA SER A 42 -8.78 11.07 -18.43
C SER A 42 -10.27 10.83 -18.69
N ALA A 43 -11.00 10.28 -17.73
CA ALA A 43 -12.45 10.15 -17.78
C ALA A 43 -13.19 11.48 -17.50
N GLY A 44 -12.47 12.55 -17.22
CA GLY A 44 -13.03 13.87 -16.91
C GLY A 44 -13.67 13.93 -15.53
N PHE A 45 -13.23 13.07 -14.58
CA PHE A 45 -13.65 13.13 -13.19
C PHE A 45 -12.70 14.03 -12.40
N GLU A 46 -13.26 14.84 -11.51
CA GLU A 46 -12.52 15.54 -10.47
C GLU A 46 -12.20 14.54 -9.35
N LEU A 47 -10.92 14.45 -8.97
CA LEU A 47 -10.49 13.58 -7.90
C LEU A 47 -10.45 14.32 -6.57
N LEU A 48 -11.27 13.86 -5.62
CA LEU A 48 -11.26 14.29 -4.23
C LEU A 48 -10.42 13.30 -3.40
N ASP A 49 -9.42 13.82 -2.69
CA ASP A 49 -8.56 13.02 -1.84
C ASP A 49 -8.60 13.58 -0.42
N ILE A 50 -9.05 12.77 0.53
CA ILE A 50 -9.18 13.17 1.93
C ILE A 50 -7.85 13.65 2.53
N THR A 51 -6.73 13.12 2.06
CA THR A 51 -5.40 13.51 2.55
C THR A 51 -4.96 14.91 2.12
N LYS A 52 -5.65 15.48 1.12
CA LYS A 52 -5.43 16.84 0.60
C LYS A 52 -6.34 17.88 1.25
N CYS A 53 -7.35 17.46 2.03
CA CYS A 53 -8.25 18.39 2.74
C CYS A 53 -7.47 19.14 3.82
N LYS A 54 -7.58 20.46 3.80
CA LYS A 54 -6.93 21.38 4.76
C LYS A 54 -7.88 21.93 5.80
N THR A 55 -9.18 21.95 5.49
CA THR A 55 -10.24 22.45 6.36
C THR A 55 -11.31 21.40 6.59
N TYR A 56 -12.13 21.63 7.61
CA TYR A 56 -13.26 20.76 7.91
C TYR A 56 -14.34 20.82 6.83
N GLU A 57 -14.55 21.99 6.23
CA GLU A 57 -15.47 22.21 5.11
C GLU A 57 -15.03 21.40 3.87
N GLU A 58 -13.74 21.41 3.54
CA GLU A 58 -13.20 20.58 2.46
C GLU A 58 -13.41 19.09 2.75
N TYR A 59 -13.25 18.68 4.01
CA TYR A 59 -13.56 17.31 4.41
C TYR A 59 -15.05 17.00 4.23
N LEU A 60 -15.97 17.89 4.64
CA LEU A 60 -17.40 17.68 4.46
C LEU A 60 -17.80 17.58 2.98
N SER A 61 -17.11 18.31 2.08
CA SER A 61 -17.35 18.25 0.63
C SER A 61 -17.03 16.87 0.02
N MET A 62 -16.27 16.01 0.71
CA MET A 62 -16.07 14.61 0.30
C MET A 62 -17.39 13.86 0.15
N SER A 63 -18.45 14.27 0.88
CA SER A 63 -19.79 13.68 0.75
C SER A 63 -20.47 13.96 -0.59
N GLU A 64 -20.02 14.98 -1.34
CA GLU A 64 -20.55 15.35 -2.65
C GLU A 64 -20.08 14.40 -3.78
N SER A 65 -19.12 13.53 -3.50
CA SER A 65 -18.60 12.58 -4.50
C SER A 65 -19.69 11.69 -5.09
N SER A 66 -19.64 11.47 -6.40
CA SER A 66 -20.51 10.53 -7.11
C SER A 66 -20.00 9.09 -7.08
N LEU A 67 -18.72 8.90 -6.78
CA LEU A 67 -18.05 7.60 -6.67
C LEU A 67 -17.03 7.64 -5.53
N ASN A 68 -17.11 6.70 -4.59
CA ASN A 68 -16.07 6.47 -3.60
C ASN A 68 -15.21 5.29 -4.00
N ILE A 69 -13.89 5.46 -3.92
CA ILE A 69 -12.89 4.42 -4.20
C ILE A 69 -12.12 4.13 -2.92
N THR A 70 -11.97 2.86 -2.58
CA THR A 70 -11.05 2.39 -1.56
C THR A 70 -10.13 1.34 -2.15
N TYR A 71 -8.86 1.30 -1.74
CA TYR A 71 -7.93 0.25 -2.17
C TYR A 71 -7.15 -0.39 -1.02
N ILE A 72 -7.15 0.23 0.15
CA ILE A 72 -6.61 -0.38 1.38
C ILE A 72 -7.66 -1.36 1.94
N PRO A 73 -7.30 -2.62 2.27
CA PRO A 73 -8.26 -3.62 2.75
C PRO A 73 -9.07 -3.17 3.97
N THR A 74 -8.42 -2.49 4.92
CA THR A 74 -9.06 -1.96 6.14
C THR A 74 -10.05 -0.83 5.87
N ALA A 75 -9.98 -0.17 4.72
CA ALA A 75 -10.88 0.91 4.31
C ALA A 75 -12.16 0.41 3.63
N LYS A 76 -12.18 -0.83 3.11
CA LYS A 76 -13.33 -1.42 2.42
C LYS A 76 -14.63 -1.32 3.23
N PRO A 77 -14.68 -1.72 4.53
CA PRO A 77 -15.91 -1.60 5.32
C PRO A 77 -16.41 -0.15 5.45
N SER A 78 -15.49 0.82 5.48
CA SER A 78 -15.87 2.24 5.54
C SER A 78 -16.51 2.71 4.23
N GLY A 79 -15.98 2.27 3.09
CA GLY A 79 -16.58 2.54 1.79
C GLY A 79 -18.00 1.95 1.67
N GLU A 80 -18.18 0.70 2.09
CA GLU A 80 -19.48 0.01 2.09
C GLU A 80 -20.50 0.70 3.03
N GLU A 81 -20.06 1.18 4.20
CA GLU A 81 -20.91 1.93 5.13
C GLU A 81 -21.34 3.27 4.54
N LEU A 82 -20.42 4.01 3.91
CA LEU A 82 -20.73 5.28 3.26
C LEU A 82 -21.70 5.09 2.08
N GLU A 83 -21.58 4.01 1.30
CA GLU A 83 -22.53 3.70 0.25
C GLU A 83 -23.94 3.49 0.81
N LYS A 84 -24.08 2.69 1.87
CA LYS A 84 -25.38 2.44 2.53
C LYS A 84 -26.00 3.72 3.12
N ARG A 85 -25.17 4.57 3.73
CA ARG A 85 -25.65 5.75 4.47
C ARG A 85 -25.84 6.98 3.58
N LEU A 86 -24.92 7.23 2.66
CA LEU A 86 -24.93 8.44 1.83
C LEU A 86 -25.48 8.19 0.42
N GLY A 87 -25.61 6.92 0.00
CA GLY A 87 -26.02 6.56 -1.36
C GLY A 87 -24.93 6.80 -2.40
N THR A 88 -23.68 7.07 -1.99
CA THR A 88 -22.55 7.21 -2.93
C THR A 88 -22.06 5.84 -3.32
N LYS A 89 -22.03 5.55 -4.62
CA LYS A 89 -21.50 4.27 -5.11
C LYS A 89 -20.09 4.02 -4.64
N HIS A 90 -19.80 2.81 -4.17
CA HIS A 90 -18.48 2.40 -3.70
C HIS A 90 -17.83 1.40 -4.64
N LEU A 91 -16.58 1.65 -5.00
CA LEU A 91 -15.73 0.75 -5.78
C LEU A 91 -14.50 0.38 -4.97
N TYR A 92 -14.40 -0.89 -4.59
CA TYR A 92 -13.21 -1.43 -3.94
C TYR A 92 -12.25 -2.00 -4.98
N LEU A 93 -11.06 -1.43 -5.07
CA LEU A 93 -9.97 -1.81 -5.97
C LEU A 93 -8.75 -2.20 -5.12
N PRO A 94 -8.69 -3.43 -4.58
CA PRO A 94 -7.66 -3.82 -3.63
C PRO A 94 -6.25 -3.53 -4.14
N LEU A 95 -5.42 -2.94 -3.29
CA LEU A 95 -3.99 -2.84 -3.57
C LEU A 95 -3.44 -4.24 -3.82
N CYS A 96 -2.75 -4.43 -4.93
CA CYS A 96 -2.20 -5.71 -5.36
C CYS A 96 -0.90 -5.51 -6.14
N TYR A 97 -0.14 -6.60 -6.25
CA TYR A 97 1.16 -6.58 -6.91
C TYR A 97 1.23 -7.55 -8.08
N GLY A 98 0.24 -8.43 -8.24
CA GLY A 98 0.07 -9.26 -9.42
C GLY A 98 -0.42 -8.43 -10.61
N TYR A 99 0.27 -8.50 -11.74
CA TYR A 99 -0.03 -7.68 -12.93
C TYR A 99 -1.45 -7.90 -13.45
N ASP A 100 -1.90 -9.16 -13.48
CA ASP A 100 -3.26 -9.49 -13.91
C ASP A 100 -4.34 -8.96 -12.94
N GLU A 101 -4.02 -8.89 -11.63
CA GLU A 101 -4.92 -8.31 -10.63
C GLU A 101 -5.02 -6.78 -10.79
N ILE A 102 -3.89 -6.12 -11.07
CA ILE A 102 -3.83 -4.68 -11.36
C ILE A 102 -4.71 -4.37 -12.57
N GLU A 103 -4.56 -5.11 -13.66
CA GLU A 103 -5.36 -4.91 -14.87
C GLU A 103 -6.85 -5.20 -14.64
N LYS A 104 -7.20 -6.20 -13.83
CA LYS A 104 -8.59 -6.44 -13.41
C LYS A 104 -9.18 -5.25 -12.66
N ASN A 105 -8.41 -4.66 -11.74
CA ASN A 105 -8.83 -3.47 -11.02
C ASN A 105 -9.07 -2.30 -11.97
N TYR A 106 -8.16 -2.06 -12.91
CA TYR A 106 -8.31 -1.00 -13.91
C TYR A 106 -9.47 -1.26 -14.86
N SER A 107 -9.72 -2.51 -15.27
CA SER A 107 -10.90 -2.87 -16.07
C SER A 107 -12.20 -2.54 -15.34
N ARG A 108 -12.28 -2.84 -14.02
CA ARG A 108 -13.44 -2.50 -13.20
C ARG A 108 -13.61 -0.98 -13.06
N LEU A 109 -12.52 -0.25 -12.86
CA LEU A 109 -12.53 1.21 -12.81
C LEU A 109 -13.03 1.81 -14.13
N CYS A 110 -12.44 1.40 -15.25
CA CYS A 110 -12.82 1.89 -16.58
C CYS A 110 -14.30 1.61 -16.89
N THR A 111 -14.78 0.41 -16.55
CA THR A 111 -16.20 0.04 -16.69
C THR A 111 -17.08 0.98 -15.85
N GLN A 112 -16.66 1.28 -14.61
CA GLN A 112 -17.40 2.17 -13.71
C GLN A 112 -17.43 3.62 -14.20
N LEU A 113 -16.34 4.10 -14.80
CA LEU A 113 -16.23 5.46 -15.34
C LEU A 113 -16.78 5.59 -16.76
N GLY A 114 -17.11 4.48 -17.42
CA GLY A 114 -17.61 4.46 -18.80
C GLY A 114 -16.54 4.82 -19.85
N VAL A 115 -15.28 4.46 -19.59
CA VAL A 115 -14.15 4.73 -20.49
C VAL A 115 -13.51 3.44 -20.99
N LYS A 116 -12.80 3.54 -22.10
CA LYS A 116 -12.02 2.41 -22.63
C LYS A 116 -10.79 2.17 -21.75
N MET A 117 -10.48 0.90 -21.53
CA MET A 117 -9.25 0.50 -20.83
C MET A 117 -8.01 0.91 -21.66
N PRO A 118 -7.04 1.61 -21.05
CA PRO A 118 -5.76 1.92 -21.69
C PRO A 118 -4.93 0.65 -21.95
N ASP A 119 -3.91 0.78 -22.79
CA ASP A 119 -2.85 -0.21 -22.92
C ASP A 119 -1.78 0.07 -21.87
N PHE A 120 -1.48 -0.91 -21.03
CA PHE A 120 -0.50 -0.83 -19.94
C PHE A 120 0.83 -1.51 -20.26
N SER A 121 1.07 -1.87 -21.52
CA SER A 121 2.31 -2.58 -21.92
C SER A 121 3.56 -1.81 -21.53
N ALA A 122 3.57 -0.49 -21.73
CA ALA A 122 4.69 0.38 -21.38
C ALA A 122 4.86 0.52 -19.85
N ASP A 123 3.75 0.58 -19.10
CA ASP A 123 3.78 0.71 -17.63
C ASP A 123 4.29 -0.60 -17.01
N ARG A 124 3.88 -1.76 -17.54
CA ARG A 124 4.40 -3.09 -17.15
C ARG A 124 5.91 -3.19 -17.40
N GLU A 125 6.36 -2.80 -18.62
CA GLU A 125 7.78 -2.82 -18.98
C GLU A 125 8.60 -1.90 -18.06
N ALA A 126 8.09 -0.73 -17.73
CA ALA A 126 8.74 0.21 -16.80
C ALA A 126 8.86 -0.38 -15.39
N ALA A 127 7.81 -1.05 -14.88
CA ALA A 127 7.84 -1.74 -13.59
C ALA A 127 8.85 -2.91 -13.60
N ASP A 128 8.86 -3.74 -14.65
CA ASP A 128 9.80 -4.85 -14.81
C ASP A 128 11.26 -4.35 -14.86
N LYS A 129 11.51 -3.29 -15.61
CA LYS A 129 12.84 -2.68 -15.69
C LYS A 129 13.30 -2.13 -14.35
N ALA A 130 12.43 -1.47 -13.60
CA ALA A 130 12.75 -0.97 -12.27
C ALA A 130 13.05 -2.10 -11.28
N LEU A 131 12.27 -3.19 -11.31
CA LEU A 131 12.52 -4.38 -10.49
C LEU A 131 13.84 -5.05 -10.86
N ALA A 132 14.16 -5.19 -12.15
CA ALA A 132 15.43 -5.77 -12.60
C ALA A 132 16.63 -4.92 -12.15
N ASN A 133 16.55 -3.59 -12.28
CA ASN A 133 17.56 -2.67 -11.78
C ASN A 133 17.71 -2.73 -10.25
N ALA A 134 16.60 -2.80 -9.53
CA ALA A 134 16.63 -2.95 -8.07
C ALA A 134 17.26 -4.29 -7.65
N LEU A 135 16.96 -5.38 -8.37
CA LEU A 135 17.57 -6.69 -8.12
C LEU A 135 19.09 -6.65 -8.31
N GLU A 136 19.58 -6.00 -9.36
CA GLU A 136 21.01 -5.83 -9.60
C GLU A 136 21.71 -5.08 -8.46
N ILE A 137 21.06 -4.03 -7.91
CA ILE A 137 21.61 -3.21 -6.81
C ILE A 137 21.52 -3.93 -5.46
N VAL A 138 20.40 -4.57 -5.17
CA VAL A 138 20.15 -5.29 -3.91
C VAL A 138 20.98 -6.58 -3.85
N GLY A 139 21.14 -7.27 -4.99
CA GLY A 139 21.86 -8.54 -5.09
C GLY A 139 21.27 -9.61 -4.18
N ASP A 140 22.12 -10.36 -3.52
CA ASP A 140 21.74 -11.47 -2.62
C ASP A 140 21.32 -11.00 -1.21
N MET A 141 21.26 -9.68 -0.95
CA MET A 141 20.87 -9.16 0.37
C MET A 141 19.50 -9.70 0.77
N PRO A 142 19.37 -10.33 1.95
CA PRO A 142 18.09 -10.80 2.41
C PRO A 142 17.11 -9.64 2.65
N ILE A 143 15.85 -9.84 2.27
CA ILE A 143 14.79 -8.84 2.37
C ILE A 143 13.82 -9.23 3.46
N ALA A 144 13.43 -8.22 4.26
CA ALA A 144 12.35 -8.31 5.23
C ALA A 144 11.27 -7.28 4.89
N VAL A 145 10.00 -7.69 4.89
CA VAL A 145 8.85 -6.83 4.60
C VAL A 145 7.95 -6.76 5.82
N ASP A 146 7.33 -5.61 6.11
CA ASP A 146 6.34 -5.52 7.18
C ASP A 146 4.98 -4.95 6.75
N TYR A 147 3.94 -5.35 7.48
CA TYR A 147 2.54 -5.01 7.20
C TYR A 147 2.21 -3.52 7.44
N THR A 148 3.02 -2.80 8.23
CA THR A 148 2.80 -1.36 8.43
C THR A 148 3.31 -0.54 7.25
N ALA A 149 4.29 -1.08 6.52
CA ALA A 149 4.77 -0.50 5.29
C ALA A 149 3.78 -0.72 4.14
N LEU A 150 3.35 -1.97 3.99
CA LEU A 150 2.52 -2.39 2.85
C LEU A 150 1.27 -3.12 3.35
N PRO A 151 0.06 -2.65 2.99
CA PRO A 151 -1.21 -3.24 3.44
C PRO A 151 -1.42 -4.68 2.98
N ARG A 152 -0.72 -5.14 1.95
CA ARG A 152 -0.69 -6.52 1.47
C ARG A 152 0.75 -7.03 1.37
N PRO A 153 1.41 -7.30 2.51
CA PRO A 153 2.83 -7.65 2.54
C PRO A 153 3.13 -9.00 1.86
N LEU A 154 2.21 -9.97 1.93
CA LEU A 154 2.42 -11.29 1.29
C LEU A 154 2.39 -11.19 -0.23
N GLY A 155 1.49 -10.39 -0.80
CA GLY A 155 1.46 -10.13 -2.24
C GLY A 155 2.75 -9.48 -2.74
N PHE A 156 3.33 -8.56 -1.97
CA PHE A 156 4.62 -7.97 -2.30
C PHE A 156 5.78 -8.96 -2.16
N CYS A 157 5.82 -9.74 -1.08
CA CYS A 157 6.79 -10.81 -0.93
C CYS A 157 6.78 -11.80 -2.11
N ARG A 158 5.58 -12.15 -2.58
CA ARG A 158 5.41 -13.01 -3.76
C ARG A 158 5.98 -12.34 -5.02
N LEU A 159 5.62 -11.09 -5.31
CA LEU A 159 6.19 -10.36 -6.44
C LEU A 159 7.71 -10.38 -6.41
N LEU A 160 8.30 -10.06 -5.26
CA LEU A 160 9.75 -10.03 -5.09
C LEU A 160 10.38 -11.42 -5.33
N ALA A 161 9.78 -12.48 -4.76
CA ALA A 161 10.26 -13.85 -4.94
C ALA A 161 10.17 -14.31 -6.40
N GLU A 162 9.05 -14.00 -7.09
CA GLU A 162 8.88 -14.28 -8.53
C GLU A 162 9.91 -13.53 -9.40
N LYS A 163 10.39 -12.37 -8.95
CA LYS A 163 11.45 -11.58 -9.62
C LYS A 163 12.86 -11.95 -9.18
N GLY A 164 13.03 -12.96 -8.33
CA GLY A 164 14.32 -13.50 -7.94
C GLY A 164 15.00 -12.81 -6.76
N PHE A 165 14.30 -11.94 -6.03
CA PHE A 165 14.84 -11.35 -4.80
C PHE A 165 14.89 -12.36 -3.66
N ASN A 166 15.88 -12.21 -2.78
CA ASN A 166 16.10 -13.07 -1.62
C ASN A 166 15.20 -12.67 -0.43
N VAL A 167 13.88 -12.94 -0.52
CA VAL A 167 12.92 -12.61 0.53
C VAL A 167 12.99 -13.65 1.65
N LYS A 168 13.34 -13.22 2.87
CA LYS A 168 13.55 -14.12 4.02
C LYS A 168 12.55 -13.91 5.15
N ARG A 169 11.99 -12.70 5.31
CA ARG A 169 11.06 -12.40 6.41
C ARG A 169 9.89 -11.56 5.96
N CYS A 170 8.72 -11.92 6.47
CA CYS A 170 7.52 -11.12 6.39
C CYS A 170 6.95 -10.93 7.81
N TYR A 171 6.93 -9.71 8.29
CA TYR A 171 6.33 -9.38 9.58
C TYR A 171 4.86 -9.05 9.37
N ALA A 172 3.97 -9.95 9.80
CA ALA A 172 2.52 -9.80 9.65
C ALA A 172 1.80 -10.47 10.82
N ASP A 173 0.92 -9.73 11.50
CA ASP A 173 0.12 -10.26 12.61
C ASP A 173 -1.13 -11.01 12.11
N SER A 174 -1.60 -10.65 10.92
CA SER A 174 -2.68 -11.29 10.17
C SER A 174 -2.59 -10.90 8.71
N PHE A 175 -3.30 -11.61 7.86
CA PHE A 175 -3.47 -11.25 6.45
C PHE A 175 -4.95 -11.39 6.04
N SER A 176 -5.33 -10.66 4.99
CA SER A 176 -6.69 -10.65 4.47
C SER A 176 -6.97 -11.92 3.65
N GLU A 177 -8.28 -12.20 3.40
CA GLU A 177 -8.66 -13.29 2.51
C GLU A 177 -8.13 -13.08 1.08
N GLU A 178 -7.94 -11.82 0.69
CA GLU A 178 -7.36 -11.45 -0.62
C GLU A 178 -5.90 -11.89 -0.78
N GLU A 179 -5.17 -12.09 0.34
CA GLU A 179 -3.78 -12.56 0.35
C GLU A 179 -3.64 -14.09 0.50
N ARG A 180 -4.76 -14.81 0.62
CA ARG A 180 -4.72 -16.27 0.78
C ARG A 180 -3.98 -16.97 -0.37
N ALA A 181 -4.22 -16.55 -1.59
CA ALA A 181 -3.54 -17.10 -2.76
C ALA A 181 -2.03 -16.83 -2.74
N ASP A 182 -1.63 -15.63 -2.29
CA ASP A 182 -0.22 -15.25 -2.15
C ASP A 182 0.45 -16.09 -1.03
N PHE A 183 -0.24 -16.26 0.10
CA PHE A 183 0.24 -17.12 1.18
C PHE A 183 0.48 -18.55 0.75
N GLU A 184 -0.49 -19.18 0.05
CA GLU A 184 -0.35 -20.58 -0.41
C GLU A 184 0.76 -20.70 -1.46
N TRP A 185 0.91 -19.71 -2.33
CA TRP A 185 2.00 -19.69 -3.29
C TRP A 185 3.37 -19.58 -2.60
N LEU A 186 3.53 -18.64 -1.66
CA LEU A 186 4.77 -18.47 -0.88
C LEU A 186 5.13 -19.73 -0.10
N LYS A 187 4.16 -20.36 0.55
CA LYS A 187 4.35 -21.63 1.27
C LYS A 187 4.86 -22.74 0.37
N ALA A 188 4.41 -22.80 -0.88
CA ALA A 188 4.79 -23.83 -1.84
C ALA A 188 6.17 -23.59 -2.48
N HIS A 189 6.61 -22.33 -2.61
CA HIS A 189 7.78 -21.97 -3.42
C HIS A 189 8.93 -21.33 -2.61
N CYS A 190 8.66 -20.80 -1.42
CA CYS A 190 9.62 -20.06 -0.61
C CYS A 190 9.79 -20.70 0.77
N HIS A 191 10.43 -21.86 0.82
CA HIS A 191 10.56 -22.68 2.05
C HIS A 191 11.38 -22.00 3.15
N ASP A 192 12.26 -21.06 2.80
CA ASP A 192 13.10 -20.30 3.73
C ASP A 192 12.47 -18.96 4.17
N LEU A 193 11.26 -18.65 3.71
CA LEU A 193 10.56 -17.45 4.12
C LEU A 193 9.87 -17.66 5.48
N GLU A 194 10.25 -16.86 6.46
CA GLU A 194 9.60 -16.81 7.77
C GLU A 194 8.49 -15.74 7.78
N ILE A 195 7.26 -16.14 8.15
CA ILE A 195 6.17 -15.20 8.44
C ILE A 195 6.05 -15.06 9.96
N LEU A 196 6.34 -13.88 10.47
CA LEU A 196 6.55 -13.63 11.89
C LEU A 196 5.53 -12.62 12.44
N PRO A 197 4.81 -12.95 13.53
CA PRO A 197 3.89 -12.01 14.18
C PRO A 197 4.65 -10.96 14.99
N THR A 198 4.30 -9.68 14.87
CA THR A 198 5.00 -8.59 15.58
C THR A 198 4.55 -8.42 17.02
N VAL A 199 3.36 -8.91 17.38
CA VAL A 199 2.80 -8.83 18.75
C VAL A 199 3.34 -9.90 19.69
N ASN A 200 4.20 -10.81 19.22
CA ASN A 200 4.79 -11.83 20.08
C ASN A 200 5.94 -11.22 20.89
N VAL A 201 5.85 -11.26 22.22
CA VAL A 201 6.88 -10.73 23.14
C VAL A 201 8.28 -11.29 22.85
N LYS A 202 8.38 -12.53 22.38
CA LYS A 202 9.67 -13.14 22.02
C LYS A 202 10.37 -12.48 20.83
N MET A 203 9.65 -11.69 20.04
CA MET A 203 10.23 -10.97 18.90
C MET A 203 11.23 -9.89 19.30
N GLU A 204 11.12 -9.34 20.50
CA GLU A 204 12.08 -8.36 21.04
C GLU A 204 13.52 -8.91 21.11
N PHE A 205 13.65 -10.24 21.20
CA PHE A 205 14.92 -10.94 21.31
C PHE A 205 15.38 -11.57 20.00
N SER A 206 14.65 -11.36 18.91
CA SER A 206 15.02 -11.86 17.59
C SER A 206 16.17 -11.01 17.03
N GLN A 207 17.40 -11.47 17.21
CA GLN A 207 18.57 -10.84 16.61
C GLN A 207 18.77 -11.38 15.20
N CYS A 208 19.04 -10.48 14.26
CA CYS A 208 19.49 -10.84 12.92
C CYS A 208 21.01 -10.72 12.85
N GLU A 209 21.68 -11.80 12.48
CA GLU A 209 23.13 -11.80 12.26
C GLU A 209 23.50 -11.27 10.86
N GLU A 210 22.57 -11.34 9.92
CA GLU A 210 22.74 -10.92 8.53
C GLU A 210 22.31 -9.47 8.31
N LYS A 211 22.88 -8.83 7.29
CA LYS A 211 22.49 -7.48 6.86
C LYS A 211 21.26 -7.56 5.97
N TYR A 212 20.11 -7.14 6.45
CA TYR A 212 18.86 -7.08 5.69
C TYR A 212 18.65 -5.75 4.98
N LEU A 213 17.94 -5.80 3.84
CA LEU A 213 17.15 -4.68 3.35
C LEU A 213 15.74 -4.81 3.93
N ALA A 214 15.33 -3.84 4.72
CA ALA A 214 13.99 -3.83 5.30
C ALA A 214 13.03 -2.94 4.50
N VAL A 215 11.85 -3.46 4.16
CA VAL A 215 10.75 -2.67 3.62
C VAL A 215 9.78 -2.39 4.75
N GLY A 216 9.95 -1.20 5.36
CA GLY A 216 9.18 -0.75 6.50
C GLY A 216 9.98 -0.60 7.78
N GLN A 217 9.42 0.19 8.70
CA GLN A 217 10.06 0.56 9.94
C GLN A 217 10.13 -0.56 10.96
N LYS A 218 9.07 -1.40 11.05
CA LYS A 218 9.06 -2.58 11.93
C LYS A 218 10.08 -3.62 11.46
N ALA A 219 10.14 -3.88 10.16
CA ALA A 219 11.17 -4.77 9.60
C ALA A 219 12.58 -4.23 9.90
N ALA A 220 12.81 -2.92 9.75
CA ALA A 220 14.10 -2.30 10.09
C ALA A 220 14.46 -2.46 11.58
N PHE A 221 13.47 -2.33 12.46
CA PHE A 221 13.67 -2.52 13.90
C PHE A 221 14.03 -3.97 14.23
N PHE A 222 13.23 -4.93 13.80
CA PHE A 222 13.45 -6.34 14.13
C PHE A 222 14.73 -6.90 13.49
N CYS A 223 15.06 -6.46 12.28
CA CYS A 223 16.31 -6.84 11.60
C CYS A 223 17.52 -6.01 12.03
N GLN A 224 17.34 -5.02 12.91
CA GLN A 224 18.42 -4.14 13.39
C GLN A 224 19.24 -3.50 12.26
N THR A 225 18.58 -3.15 11.14
CA THR A 225 19.22 -2.61 9.94
C THR A 225 18.92 -1.13 9.71
N ASP A 226 19.92 -0.40 9.22
CA ASP A 226 19.79 0.99 8.75
C ASP A 226 19.62 1.05 7.22
N ASN A 227 19.64 -0.10 6.55
CA ASN A 227 19.28 -0.24 5.14
C ASN A 227 17.78 -0.52 5.04
N PHE A 228 16.96 0.51 4.87
CA PHE A 228 15.51 0.31 4.81
C PHE A 228 14.77 1.35 3.97
N VAL A 229 13.61 0.93 3.51
CA VAL A 229 12.59 1.78 2.89
C VAL A 229 11.69 2.34 3.98
N ASP A 230 11.72 3.66 4.16
CA ASP A 230 10.84 4.36 5.12
C ASP A 230 9.49 4.65 4.46
N ILE A 231 8.61 3.67 4.48
CA ILE A 231 7.25 3.75 3.93
C ILE A 231 6.23 3.26 4.96
N VAL A 232 5.04 3.85 4.95
CA VAL A 232 3.92 3.51 5.83
C VAL A 232 2.62 3.50 5.04
N ALA A 233 1.76 2.52 5.31
CA ALA A 233 0.42 2.39 4.73
C ALA A 233 0.40 2.44 3.18
N GLY A 234 1.39 1.80 2.55
CA GLY A 234 1.55 1.75 1.10
C GLY A 234 2.12 3.00 0.46
N GLY A 235 2.35 4.09 1.23
CA GLY A 235 2.97 5.33 0.74
C GLY A 235 2.16 6.12 -0.30
N GLY A 236 0.96 5.67 -0.67
CA GLY A 236 0.19 6.19 -1.79
C GLY A 236 0.51 5.48 -3.13
N GLU A 237 1.40 4.51 -3.08
CA GLU A 237 1.83 3.74 -4.25
C GLU A 237 0.73 2.77 -4.70
N TYR A 238 0.34 2.81 -5.97
CA TYR A 238 -0.68 1.95 -6.55
C TYR A 238 -0.39 1.61 -8.01
N GLY A 239 -0.67 0.36 -8.41
CA GLY A 239 -0.52 -0.10 -9.78
C GLY A 239 0.92 -0.35 -10.22
N PHE A 240 1.18 -0.25 -11.51
CA PHE A 240 2.51 -0.48 -12.10
C PHE A 240 3.49 0.62 -11.69
N GLU A 241 3.06 1.89 -11.68
CA GLU A 241 3.88 2.99 -11.19
C GLU A 241 4.24 2.79 -9.73
N GLY A 242 3.29 2.30 -8.90
CA GLY A 242 3.55 1.97 -7.50
C GLY A 242 4.62 0.87 -7.35
N ILE A 243 4.59 -0.18 -8.16
CA ILE A 243 5.62 -1.24 -8.18
C ILE A 243 6.98 -0.65 -8.57
N LYS A 244 7.02 0.15 -9.64
CA LYS A 244 8.24 0.84 -10.09
C LYS A 244 8.82 1.69 -8.96
N ARG A 245 8.00 2.49 -8.30
CA ARG A 245 8.42 3.36 -7.21
C ARG A 245 8.95 2.58 -6.01
N LEU A 246 8.29 1.48 -5.63
CA LEU A 246 8.76 0.59 -4.56
C LEU A 246 10.12 -0.04 -4.91
N ALA A 247 10.34 -0.44 -6.15
CA ALA A 247 11.62 -0.96 -6.62
C ALA A 247 12.74 0.10 -6.52
N GLU A 248 12.47 1.34 -6.94
CA GLU A 248 13.40 2.46 -6.81
C GLU A 248 13.75 2.76 -5.34
N LEU A 249 12.76 2.75 -4.45
CA LEU A 249 12.95 2.93 -3.02
C LEU A 249 13.77 1.79 -2.39
N MET A 250 13.60 0.56 -2.86
CA MET A 250 14.42 -0.58 -2.43
C MET A 250 15.88 -0.43 -2.87
N ALA A 251 16.12 -0.03 -4.11
CA ALA A 251 17.46 0.26 -4.61
C ALA A 251 18.14 1.36 -3.79
N ASP A 252 17.43 2.45 -3.50
CA ASP A 252 17.92 3.54 -2.62
C ASP A 252 18.22 3.02 -1.21
N GLY A 253 17.30 2.27 -0.61
CA GLY A 253 17.45 1.73 0.75
C GLY A 253 18.60 0.72 0.88
N ALA A 254 18.95 0.00 -0.18
CA ALA A 254 20.08 -0.93 -0.20
C ALA A 254 21.45 -0.19 -0.15
N VAL A 255 21.53 0.97 -0.78
CA VAL A 255 22.79 1.76 -0.89
C VAL A 255 22.88 2.81 0.22
N ASN A 256 21.79 3.55 0.46
CA ASN A 256 21.76 4.69 1.35
C ASN A 256 21.22 4.31 2.73
N LYS A 257 22.09 4.33 3.74
CA LYS A 257 21.68 4.07 5.13
C LYS A 257 20.85 5.22 5.69
N LYS A 258 19.82 4.86 6.45
CA LYS A 258 18.97 5.80 7.20
C LYS A 258 19.08 5.47 8.69
N ASP A 259 19.15 6.49 9.54
CA ASP A 259 19.18 6.29 10.99
C ASP A 259 17.79 5.86 11.48
N ARG A 260 17.58 4.55 11.65
CA ARG A 260 16.30 4.00 12.11
C ARG A 260 15.87 4.53 13.49
N ARG A 261 16.82 4.89 14.35
CA ARG A 261 16.52 5.40 15.69
C ARG A 261 15.85 6.77 15.64
N LYS A 262 16.29 7.64 14.71
CA LYS A 262 15.65 8.95 14.51
C LYS A 262 14.24 8.79 13.96
N VAL A 263 14.03 7.88 13.02
CA VAL A 263 12.71 7.62 12.44
C VAL A 263 11.75 7.09 13.49
N ILE A 264 12.16 6.13 14.31
CA ILE A 264 11.36 5.56 15.39
C ILE A 264 10.97 6.63 16.41
N GLN A 265 11.92 7.44 16.88
CA GLN A 265 11.66 8.50 17.84
C GLN A 265 10.67 9.55 17.32
N HIS A 266 10.81 9.97 16.08
CA HIS A 266 9.95 10.99 15.47
C HIS A 266 8.51 10.52 15.25
N LYS A 267 8.29 9.24 15.01
CA LYS A 267 6.96 8.67 14.76
C LYS A 267 6.30 8.08 16.01
N GLY A 268 6.92 8.23 17.17
CA GLY A 268 6.39 7.74 18.44
C GLY A 268 6.35 6.20 18.55
N TRP A 269 6.91 5.49 17.58
CA TRP A 269 7.00 4.05 17.63
C TRP A 269 8.05 3.61 18.64
N GLY A 270 7.67 2.77 19.60
CA GLY A 270 8.52 2.45 20.75
C GLY A 270 8.81 3.65 21.64
N CYS A 271 8.00 4.71 21.55
CA CYS A 271 8.18 5.86 22.40
C CYS A 271 7.90 5.49 23.86
N GLU A 272 8.75 6.01 24.76
CA GLU A 272 8.58 5.84 26.20
C GLU A 272 7.24 6.38 26.72
N SER A 273 6.59 7.26 25.97
CA SER A 273 5.26 7.78 26.30
C SER A 273 4.11 6.80 26.04
N CYS A 274 4.38 5.66 25.40
CA CYS A 274 3.40 4.58 25.17
C CYS A 274 3.55 3.42 26.17
N LEU A 275 4.51 3.52 27.09
CA LEU A 275 4.73 2.55 28.18
C LEU A 275 3.94 2.96 29.42
#